data_13f0c056a8acec094215f653c21d0fd9
#
_entry.id   13f0c056a8acec094215f653c21d0fd9
#
_cell.length_a   1.000
_cell.length_b   1.000
_cell.length_c   1.000
_cell.angle_alpha   90.00
_cell.angle_beta   90.00
_cell.angle_gamma   90.00
#
_symmetry.space_group_name_H-M   'P 1'
#
loop_
_entity.id
_entity.type
_entity.pdbx_description
1 polymer ?
#
loop_
_entity_poly.entity_id
_entity_poly.type
_entity_poly.pdbx_seq_one_letter_code
_entity_poly.pdbx_strand_id
1 'polypeptide(L)'
;MSRVGVVLLNLGGPERIQDVGPFLYNLFADPEIIRLPSPALQKPLAWLISTLRSGKSQEAYRSIGGGSPLRRITEQQARELQSLLRQRGVDATSYVAMRYWHPFTESAVADIKADGMDQVVVLPLYPHFSISTSGSSFRELQRLRQGDADFEKLPIRCIRSWFDHPGYVRAMAELIAEEIRNSDAPDQAHVFFSAHGVPKSYVEEAGDPYQKEIEACTALIMKELANVVGHENPHTLAYQSRVGPVEWLKPYTEEALEELGEAKTQDLVVVPISFVSEHIETLEEIDIEYRELATEAGVVNFRRVRALDTYPGFIEGLADLVTTSLEGPEVSLDA
;
A
#
# COMPACT_ATOMS: atom_id res chain seq x y z
N MET A 1 -19.46 -26.82 -3.69
CA MET A 1 -18.15 -26.20 -3.50
C MET A 1 -18.28 -25.24 -2.34
N SER A 2 -17.24 -25.07 -1.53
CA SER A 2 -17.23 -24.08 -0.44
C SER A 2 -17.22 -22.68 -1.04
N ARG A 3 -18.10 -21.79 -0.54
CA ARG A 3 -18.18 -20.38 -0.96
C ARG A 3 -17.15 -19.59 -0.22
N VAL A 4 -16.24 -18.96 -0.94
CA VAL A 4 -15.08 -18.25 -0.39
C VAL A 4 -15.28 -16.74 -0.48
N GLY A 5 -15.28 -16.06 0.67
CA GLY A 5 -15.17 -14.60 0.71
C GLY A 5 -13.70 -14.18 0.64
N VAL A 6 -13.33 -13.30 -0.28
CA VAL A 6 -11.98 -12.70 -0.33
C VAL A 6 -12.07 -11.24 0.07
N VAL A 7 -11.53 -10.88 1.22
CA VAL A 7 -11.55 -9.50 1.74
C VAL A 7 -10.27 -8.79 1.36
N LEU A 8 -10.36 -7.82 0.47
CA LEU A 8 -9.26 -6.94 0.11
C LEU A 8 -9.22 -5.77 1.09
N LEU A 9 -8.17 -5.72 1.90
CA LEU A 9 -7.94 -4.64 2.86
C LEU A 9 -7.14 -3.51 2.21
N ASN A 10 -7.59 -2.28 2.37
CA ASN A 10 -6.86 -1.10 1.94
C ASN A 10 -7.11 0.08 2.90
N LEU A 11 -6.31 1.16 2.75
CA LEU A 11 -6.35 2.34 3.62
C LEU A 11 -7.68 3.09 3.50
N GLY A 12 -8.16 3.25 2.27
CA GLY A 12 -9.23 4.18 1.95
C GLY A 12 -8.70 5.58 1.62
N GLY A 13 -9.55 6.40 1.04
CA GLY A 13 -9.22 7.77 0.69
C GLY A 13 -10.48 8.57 0.35
N PRO A 14 -10.46 9.90 0.53
CA PRO A 14 -11.61 10.75 0.28
C PRO A 14 -11.92 10.78 -1.23
N GLU A 15 -13.16 10.50 -1.59
CA GLU A 15 -13.59 10.49 -3.00
C GLU A 15 -13.86 11.90 -3.53
N ARG A 16 -14.10 12.87 -2.64
CA ARG A 16 -14.41 14.27 -2.96
C ARG A 16 -13.70 15.17 -1.96
N ILE A 17 -13.47 16.42 -2.35
CA ILE A 17 -12.80 17.43 -1.52
C ILE A 17 -13.46 17.61 -0.14
N GLN A 18 -14.78 17.55 -0.07
CA GLN A 18 -15.52 17.66 1.20
C GLN A 18 -15.28 16.48 2.17
N ASP A 19 -14.85 15.35 1.65
CA ASP A 19 -14.61 14.12 2.41
C ASP A 19 -13.21 14.12 3.08
N VAL A 20 -12.32 15.06 2.70
CA VAL A 20 -10.93 15.12 3.18
C VAL A 20 -10.84 15.30 4.70
N GLY A 21 -11.59 16.25 5.26
CA GLY A 21 -11.57 16.50 6.71
C GLY A 21 -12.03 15.28 7.54
N PRO A 22 -13.20 14.69 7.25
CA PRO A 22 -13.66 13.47 7.91
C PRO A 22 -12.70 12.27 7.72
N PHE A 23 -12.11 12.08 6.53
CA PHE A 23 -11.11 11.04 6.30
C PHE A 23 -9.87 11.23 7.18
N LEU A 24 -9.30 12.44 7.22
CA LEU A 24 -8.15 12.76 8.07
C LEU A 24 -8.46 12.56 9.55
N TYR A 25 -9.69 12.89 9.98
CA TYR A 25 -10.11 12.62 11.35
C TYR A 25 -10.09 11.12 11.66
N ASN A 26 -10.65 10.28 10.80
CA ASN A 26 -10.63 8.82 10.99
C ASN A 26 -9.21 8.28 11.04
N LEU A 27 -8.34 8.75 10.14
CA LEU A 27 -6.93 8.35 10.07
C LEU A 27 -6.19 8.70 11.37
N PHE A 28 -6.29 9.94 11.83
CA PHE A 28 -5.57 10.38 13.04
C PHE A 28 -6.22 9.92 14.35
N ALA A 29 -7.48 9.45 14.31
CA ALA A 29 -8.13 8.83 15.44
C ALA A 29 -7.68 7.40 15.72
N ASP A 30 -6.94 6.77 14.81
CA ASP A 30 -6.38 5.44 15.03
C ASP A 30 -5.14 5.52 15.93
N PRO A 31 -5.12 4.81 17.09
CA PRO A 31 -3.96 4.73 17.98
C PRO A 31 -2.71 4.13 17.31
N GLU A 32 -2.87 3.37 16.22
CA GLU A 32 -1.73 2.79 15.50
C GLU A 32 -1.05 3.79 14.55
N ILE A 33 -1.75 4.89 14.21
CA ILE A 33 -1.19 5.99 13.43
C ILE A 33 -0.55 7.04 14.34
N ILE A 34 -1.24 7.41 15.43
CA ILE A 34 -0.72 8.35 16.43
C ILE A 34 -0.84 7.70 17.81
N ARG A 35 0.29 7.25 18.36
CA ARG A 35 0.31 6.65 19.70
C ARG A 35 0.40 7.72 20.76
N LEU A 36 -0.63 7.81 21.59
CA LEU A 36 -0.70 8.75 22.71
C LEU A 36 -0.64 8.01 24.05
N PRO A 37 -0.07 8.64 25.09
CA PRO A 37 -0.04 8.08 26.45
C PRO A 37 -1.43 7.90 27.05
N SER A 38 -2.43 8.67 26.59
CA SER A 38 -3.80 8.61 27.08
C SER A 38 -4.81 8.48 25.94
N PRO A 39 -5.64 7.41 25.91
CA PRO A 39 -6.68 7.24 24.90
C PRO A 39 -7.71 8.37 24.89
N ALA A 40 -7.93 9.06 26.02
CA ALA A 40 -8.88 10.18 26.12
C ALA A 40 -8.47 11.39 25.25
N LEU A 41 -7.18 11.53 24.94
CA LEU A 41 -6.65 12.61 24.11
C LEU A 41 -6.73 12.30 22.60
N GLN A 42 -6.98 11.04 22.21
CA GLN A 42 -6.92 10.59 20.81
C GLN A 42 -7.90 11.38 19.93
N LYS A 43 -9.17 11.38 20.27
CA LYS A 43 -10.21 12.07 19.47
C LYS A 43 -10.05 13.59 19.43
N PRO A 44 -9.79 14.31 20.55
CA PRO A 44 -9.52 15.75 20.51
C PRO A 44 -8.32 16.12 19.65
N LEU A 45 -7.21 15.35 19.74
CA LEU A 45 -6.02 15.60 18.94
C LEU A 45 -6.27 15.29 17.47
N ALA A 46 -6.94 14.19 17.14
CA ALA A 46 -7.33 13.85 15.78
C ALA A 46 -8.17 14.95 15.12
N TRP A 47 -9.14 15.51 15.87
CA TRP A 47 -9.93 16.63 15.40
C TRP A 47 -9.10 17.88 15.13
N LEU A 48 -8.20 18.22 16.04
CA LEU A 48 -7.32 19.39 15.88
C LEU A 48 -6.41 19.22 14.64
N ILE A 49 -5.70 18.08 14.53
CA ILE A 49 -4.78 17.82 13.41
C ILE A 49 -5.54 17.78 12.09
N SER A 50 -6.67 17.09 12.01
CA SER A 50 -7.48 17.00 10.79
C SER A 50 -7.97 18.39 10.34
N THR A 51 -8.39 19.25 11.29
CA THR A 51 -8.83 20.61 10.99
C THR A 51 -7.68 21.45 10.43
N LEU A 52 -6.49 21.41 11.06
CA LEU A 52 -5.34 22.19 10.64
C LEU A 52 -4.77 21.73 9.29
N ARG A 53 -4.79 20.41 9.02
CA ARG A 53 -4.23 19.85 7.78
C ARG A 53 -5.20 19.81 6.61
N SER A 54 -6.51 19.96 6.87
CA SER A 54 -7.56 19.79 5.86
C SER A 54 -7.35 20.69 4.63
N GLY A 55 -6.97 21.96 4.83
CA GLY A 55 -6.73 22.93 3.76
C GLY A 55 -5.65 22.47 2.78
N LYS A 56 -4.43 22.18 3.30
CA LYS A 56 -3.30 21.70 2.49
C LYS A 56 -3.66 20.38 1.79
N SER A 57 -4.28 19.44 2.52
CA SER A 57 -4.67 18.15 1.93
C SER A 57 -5.73 18.31 0.83
N GLN A 58 -6.68 19.24 0.96
CA GLN A 58 -7.65 19.53 -0.09
C GLN A 58 -6.98 20.09 -1.36
N GLU A 59 -5.93 20.89 -1.23
CA GLU A 59 -5.16 21.40 -2.38
C GLU A 59 -4.45 20.24 -3.10
N ALA A 60 -3.78 19.37 -2.35
CA ALA A 60 -3.17 18.15 -2.88
C ALA A 60 -4.18 17.24 -3.59
N TYR A 61 -5.39 17.03 -3.03
CA TYR A 61 -6.43 16.26 -3.72
C TYR A 61 -6.97 16.99 -4.97
N ARG A 62 -7.01 18.33 -5.00
CA ARG A 62 -7.40 19.07 -6.21
C ARG A 62 -6.40 18.88 -7.35
N SER A 63 -5.09 18.82 -7.08
CA SER A 63 -4.07 18.63 -8.10
C SER A 63 -4.18 17.29 -8.82
N ILE A 64 -4.77 16.27 -8.17
CA ILE A 64 -4.98 14.92 -8.74
C ILE A 64 -6.43 14.66 -9.22
N GLY A 65 -7.24 15.72 -9.38
CA GLY A 65 -8.60 15.59 -9.93
C GLY A 65 -9.74 15.67 -8.92
N GLY A 66 -9.49 16.03 -7.65
CA GLY A 66 -10.51 16.37 -6.66
C GLY A 66 -10.90 15.24 -5.70
N GLY A 67 -10.21 14.10 -5.75
CA GLY A 67 -10.42 12.97 -4.85
C GLY A 67 -9.45 11.81 -5.10
N SER A 68 -9.43 10.85 -4.19
CA SER A 68 -8.61 9.65 -4.32
C SER A 68 -9.21 8.65 -5.32
N PRO A 69 -8.43 8.11 -6.26
CA PRO A 69 -8.87 7.02 -7.13
C PRO A 69 -8.88 5.65 -6.43
N LEU A 70 -8.36 5.56 -5.21
CA LEU A 70 -8.03 4.32 -4.50
C LEU A 70 -9.21 3.34 -4.42
N ARG A 71 -10.40 3.82 -4.03
CA ARG A 71 -11.59 2.98 -3.95
C ARG A 71 -11.94 2.36 -5.30
N ARG A 72 -12.03 3.17 -6.34
CA ARG A 72 -12.37 2.71 -7.69
C ARG A 72 -11.38 1.64 -8.19
N ILE A 73 -10.08 1.87 -7.94
CA ILE A 73 -9.01 0.91 -8.32
C ILE A 73 -9.15 -0.38 -7.53
N THR A 74 -9.32 -0.30 -6.20
CA THR A 74 -9.50 -1.48 -5.35
C THR A 74 -10.73 -2.30 -5.74
N GLU A 75 -11.85 -1.65 -6.08
CA GLU A 75 -13.04 -2.32 -6.59
C GLU A 75 -12.80 -3.00 -7.97
N GLN A 76 -11.94 -2.42 -8.82
CA GLN A 76 -11.51 -3.06 -10.07
C GLN A 76 -10.64 -4.28 -9.79
N GLN A 77 -9.65 -4.17 -8.92
CA GLN A 77 -8.82 -5.30 -8.48
C GLN A 77 -9.69 -6.44 -7.92
N ALA A 78 -10.67 -6.11 -7.07
CA ALA A 78 -11.61 -7.08 -6.51
C ALA A 78 -12.40 -7.83 -7.59
N ARG A 79 -12.92 -7.11 -8.59
CA ARG A 79 -13.69 -7.72 -9.71
C ARG A 79 -12.82 -8.62 -10.57
N GLU A 80 -11.62 -8.20 -10.93
CA GLU A 80 -10.71 -8.99 -11.77
C GLU A 80 -10.20 -10.22 -11.03
N LEU A 81 -9.80 -10.07 -9.76
CA LEU A 81 -9.42 -11.18 -8.91
C LEU A 81 -10.55 -12.21 -8.77
N GLN A 82 -11.78 -11.76 -8.49
CA GLN A 82 -12.95 -12.64 -8.40
C GLN A 82 -13.20 -13.40 -9.70
N SER A 83 -13.12 -12.71 -10.83
CA SER A 83 -13.28 -13.32 -12.16
C SER A 83 -12.25 -14.41 -12.39
N LEU A 84 -10.98 -14.12 -12.10
CA LEU A 84 -9.87 -15.07 -12.29
C LEU A 84 -9.99 -16.28 -11.35
N LEU A 85 -10.34 -16.07 -10.07
CA LEU A 85 -10.55 -17.15 -9.11
C LEU A 85 -11.68 -18.09 -9.56
N ARG A 86 -12.79 -17.56 -10.09
CA ARG A 86 -13.89 -18.36 -10.64
C ARG A 86 -13.46 -19.15 -11.88
N GLN A 87 -12.66 -18.58 -12.76
CA GLN A 87 -12.08 -19.30 -13.89
C GLN A 87 -11.16 -20.46 -13.44
N ARG A 88 -10.50 -20.33 -12.30
CA ARG A 88 -9.69 -21.36 -11.65
C ARG A 88 -10.53 -22.38 -10.85
N GLY A 89 -11.86 -22.29 -10.86
CA GLY A 89 -12.77 -23.22 -10.19
C GLY A 89 -13.00 -22.93 -8.70
N VAL A 90 -12.60 -21.75 -8.20
CA VAL A 90 -12.89 -21.29 -6.84
C VAL A 90 -14.19 -20.49 -6.84
N ASP A 91 -15.20 -20.91 -6.05
CA ASP A 91 -16.46 -20.16 -5.89
C ASP A 91 -16.22 -18.95 -4.96
N ALA A 92 -15.57 -17.93 -5.52
CA ALA A 92 -15.12 -16.75 -4.79
C ALA A 92 -16.04 -15.54 -5.00
N THR A 93 -16.24 -14.77 -3.93
CA THR A 93 -16.80 -13.42 -3.94
C THR A 93 -15.81 -12.47 -3.24
N SER A 94 -15.45 -11.38 -3.91
CA SER A 94 -14.49 -10.41 -3.38
C SER A 94 -15.21 -9.23 -2.73
N TYR A 95 -14.74 -8.82 -1.55
CA TYR A 95 -15.23 -7.71 -0.75
C TYR A 95 -14.11 -6.71 -0.54
N VAL A 96 -14.44 -5.42 -0.64
CA VAL A 96 -13.50 -4.34 -0.34
C VAL A 96 -13.74 -3.83 1.07
N ALA A 97 -12.69 -3.76 1.88
CA ALA A 97 -12.74 -3.24 3.24
C ALA A 97 -11.67 -2.16 3.42
N MET A 98 -12.13 -0.92 3.55
CA MET A 98 -11.28 0.23 3.78
C MET A 98 -11.15 0.53 5.28
N ARG A 99 -9.94 0.91 5.70
CA ARG A 99 -9.69 1.16 7.13
C ARG A 99 -10.21 2.52 7.60
N TYR A 100 -10.06 3.57 6.79
CA TYR A 100 -10.32 4.95 7.22
C TYR A 100 -11.37 5.68 6.40
N TRP A 101 -11.90 5.05 5.35
CA TRP A 101 -12.98 5.59 4.54
C TRP A 101 -13.91 4.49 4.01
N HIS A 102 -14.95 4.84 3.25
CA HIS A 102 -15.92 3.89 2.72
C HIS A 102 -15.35 3.06 1.53
N PRO A 103 -15.81 1.80 1.42
CA PRO A 103 -16.62 1.02 2.36
C PRO A 103 -15.80 0.59 3.57
N PHE A 104 -16.31 0.86 4.79
CA PHE A 104 -15.65 0.44 6.03
C PHE A 104 -15.66 -1.09 6.19
N THR A 105 -14.76 -1.59 7.03
CA THR A 105 -14.61 -3.03 7.32
C THR A 105 -15.93 -3.64 7.83
N GLU A 106 -16.72 -2.89 8.61
CA GLU A 106 -18.04 -3.30 9.10
C GLU A 106 -19.02 -3.62 7.95
N SER A 107 -18.98 -2.83 6.87
CA SER A 107 -19.83 -3.07 5.71
C SER A 107 -19.45 -4.36 5.01
N ALA A 108 -18.16 -4.61 4.81
CA ALA A 108 -17.68 -5.86 4.20
C ALA A 108 -18.05 -7.09 5.04
N VAL A 109 -17.95 -7.01 6.38
CA VAL A 109 -18.37 -8.09 7.28
C VAL A 109 -19.87 -8.35 7.19
N ALA A 110 -20.69 -7.30 7.10
CA ALA A 110 -22.14 -7.44 6.94
C ALA A 110 -22.50 -8.12 5.63
N ASP A 111 -21.84 -7.75 4.52
CA ASP A 111 -22.06 -8.35 3.21
C ASP A 111 -21.63 -9.83 3.17
N ILE A 112 -20.47 -10.17 3.75
CA ILE A 112 -19.98 -11.57 3.87
C ILE A 112 -21.01 -12.44 4.58
N LYS A 113 -21.62 -11.95 5.66
CA LYS A 113 -22.66 -12.68 6.40
C LYS A 113 -23.95 -12.80 5.60
N ALA A 114 -24.41 -11.71 5.00
CA ALA A 114 -25.62 -11.70 4.18
C ALA A 114 -25.52 -12.67 3.00
N ASP A 115 -24.35 -12.74 2.37
CA ASP A 115 -24.08 -13.66 1.28
C ASP A 115 -23.84 -15.10 1.74
N GLY A 116 -23.67 -15.37 3.04
CA GLY A 116 -23.52 -16.69 3.62
C GLY A 116 -22.26 -17.41 3.13
N MET A 117 -21.09 -16.76 3.23
CA MET A 117 -19.81 -17.38 2.90
C MET A 117 -19.46 -18.51 3.88
N ASP A 118 -18.80 -19.55 3.40
CA ASP A 118 -18.37 -20.70 4.22
C ASP A 118 -17.03 -20.47 4.89
N GLN A 119 -16.16 -19.65 4.27
CA GLN A 119 -14.84 -19.25 4.77
C GLN A 119 -14.40 -17.91 4.17
N VAL A 120 -13.43 -17.28 4.81
CA VAL A 120 -12.88 -15.98 4.38
C VAL A 120 -11.37 -16.05 4.22
N VAL A 121 -10.86 -15.49 3.12
CA VAL A 121 -9.44 -15.18 2.94
C VAL A 121 -9.28 -13.68 3.07
N VAL A 122 -8.41 -13.23 3.98
CA VAL A 122 -8.09 -11.82 4.21
C VAL A 122 -6.80 -11.50 3.48
N LEU A 123 -6.89 -10.61 2.49
CA LEU A 123 -5.80 -10.20 1.60
C LEU A 123 -5.55 -8.70 1.72
N PRO A 124 -4.52 -8.27 2.47
CA PRO A 124 -4.12 -6.86 2.48
C PRO A 124 -3.53 -6.47 1.12
N LEU A 125 -3.93 -5.33 0.60
CA LEU A 125 -3.31 -4.70 -0.57
C LEU A 125 -2.08 -3.85 -0.17
N TYR A 126 -1.39 -4.31 0.85
CA TYR A 126 -0.08 -3.87 1.30
C TYR A 126 0.87 -5.06 1.18
N PRO A 127 1.86 -5.02 0.27
CA PRO A 127 2.78 -6.15 0.10
C PRO A 127 3.56 -6.46 1.39
N HIS A 128 3.94 -5.41 2.09
CA HIS A 128 4.74 -5.43 3.30
C HIS A 128 3.86 -5.30 4.53
N PHE A 129 4.14 -6.10 5.55
CA PHE A 129 3.46 -5.94 6.83
C PHE A 129 4.00 -4.71 7.58
N SER A 130 3.09 -3.90 8.11
CA SER A 130 3.37 -2.93 9.16
C SER A 130 2.26 -2.92 10.20
N ILE A 131 2.62 -2.63 11.44
CA ILE A 131 1.69 -2.44 12.57
C ILE A 131 0.63 -1.38 12.23
N SER A 132 1.03 -0.31 11.52
CA SER A 132 0.15 0.82 11.17
C SER A 132 -0.76 0.58 9.96
N THR A 133 -0.52 -0.45 9.16
CA THR A 133 -1.30 -0.78 7.94
C THR A 133 -2.03 -2.11 8.08
N SER A 134 -1.41 -3.22 7.67
CA SER A 134 -2.00 -4.57 7.79
C SER A 134 -2.38 -4.87 9.24
N GLY A 135 -1.52 -4.53 10.21
CA GLY A 135 -1.77 -4.72 11.63
C GLY A 135 -3.00 -3.97 12.15
N SER A 136 -3.17 -2.69 11.78
CA SER A 136 -4.37 -1.90 12.13
C SER A 136 -5.63 -2.53 11.53
N SER A 137 -5.58 -2.96 10.26
CA SER A 137 -6.72 -3.59 9.57
C SER A 137 -7.08 -4.94 10.19
N PHE A 138 -6.10 -5.75 10.58
CA PHE A 138 -6.34 -7.05 11.25
C PHE A 138 -6.96 -6.86 12.63
N ARG A 139 -6.49 -5.88 13.41
CA ARG A 139 -7.10 -5.57 14.71
C ARG A 139 -8.56 -5.14 14.58
N GLU A 140 -8.89 -4.36 13.55
CA GLU A 140 -10.27 -3.99 13.29
C GLU A 140 -11.14 -5.19 12.93
N LEU A 141 -10.68 -6.08 12.05
CA LEU A 141 -11.37 -7.34 11.77
C LEU A 141 -11.54 -8.20 13.02
N GLN A 142 -10.51 -8.30 13.86
CA GLN A 142 -10.57 -9.05 15.11
C GLN A 142 -11.57 -8.45 16.10
N ARG A 143 -11.61 -7.12 16.22
CA ARG A 143 -12.60 -6.41 17.04
C ARG A 143 -14.04 -6.73 16.59
N LEU A 144 -14.29 -6.70 15.29
CA LEU A 144 -15.61 -7.04 14.72
C LEU A 144 -15.94 -8.51 14.93
N ARG A 145 -14.98 -9.41 14.80
CA ARG A 145 -15.14 -10.84 15.03
C ARG A 145 -15.54 -11.14 16.47
N GLN A 146 -14.87 -10.53 17.46
CA GLN A 146 -15.20 -10.68 18.88
C GLN A 146 -16.59 -10.12 19.24
N GLY A 147 -17.08 -9.16 18.48
CA GLY A 147 -18.40 -8.55 18.68
C GLY A 147 -19.57 -9.26 17.98
N ASP A 148 -19.30 -10.31 17.19
CA ASP A 148 -20.29 -10.97 16.34
C ASP A 148 -20.11 -12.50 16.35
N ALA A 149 -20.95 -13.22 17.08
CA ALA A 149 -20.84 -14.67 17.28
C ALA A 149 -20.97 -15.50 15.99
N ASP A 150 -21.61 -14.99 14.94
CA ASP A 150 -21.73 -15.69 13.66
C ASP A 150 -20.45 -15.49 12.83
N PHE A 151 -19.90 -14.28 12.83
CA PHE A 151 -18.62 -13.99 12.18
C PHE A 151 -17.44 -14.64 12.92
N GLU A 152 -17.53 -14.78 14.26
CA GLU A 152 -16.51 -15.46 15.07
C GLU A 152 -16.31 -16.92 14.66
N LYS A 153 -17.39 -17.63 14.29
CA LYS A 153 -17.37 -19.04 13.89
C LYS A 153 -16.86 -19.27 12.46
N LEU A 154 -16.83 -18.21 11.65
CA LEU A 154 -16.42 -18.33 10.26
C LEU A 154 -14.91 -18.58 10.17
N PRO A 155 -14.46 -19.65 9.48
CA PRO A 155 -13.05 -19.89 9.23
C PRO A 155 -12.41 -18.72 8.50
N ILE A 156 -11.31 -18.17 9.05
CA ILE A 156 -10.58 -17.05 8.45
C ILE A 156 -9.15 -17.50 8.20
N ARG A 157 -8.67 -17.23 6.98
CA ARG A 157 -7.28 -17.39 6.53
C ARG A 157 -6.69 -16.03 6.25
N CYS A 158 -5.63 -15.67 6.94
CA CYS A 158 -5.00 -14.37 6.82
C CYS A 158 -3.69 -14.46 6.02
N ILE A 159 -3.57 -13.68 4.95
CA ILE A 159 -2.32 -13.48 4.24
C ILE A 159 -1.65 -12.27 4.90
N ARG A 160 -0.58 -12.52 5.65
CA ARG A 160 0.03 -11.48 6.50
C ARG A 160 0.88 -10.50 5.70
N SER A 161 1.72 -11.04 4.83
CA SER A 161 2.69 -10.32 4.00
C SER A 161 2.98 -11.12 2.74
N TRP A 162 3.32 -10.47 1.63
CA TRP A 162 3.54 -11.12 0.34
C TRP A 162 4.51 -10.35 -0.57
N PHE A 163 5.38 -9.54 0.04
CA PHE A 163 6.38 -8.72 -0.66
C PHE A 163 7.36 -9.53 -1.53
N ASP A 164 7.55 -10.81 -1.22
CA ASP A 164 8.42 -11.77 -1.91
C ASP A 164 7.68 -12.64 -2.94
N HIS A 165 6.38 -12.42 -3.13
CA HIS A 165 5.60 -13.23 -4.08
C HIS A 165 6.13 -13.04 -5.51
N PRO A 166 6.50 -14.15 -6.23
CA PRO A 166 7.15 -14.04 -7.54
C PRO A 166 6.35 -13.24 -8.57
N GLY A 167 5.01 -13.39 -8.59
CA GLY A 167 4.12 -12.65 -9.50
C GLY A 167 4.16 -11.13 -9.23
N TYR A 168 4.20 -10.71 -7.96
CA TYR A 168 4.35 -9.31 -7.58
C TYR A 168 5.71 -8.75 -7.97
N VAL A 169 6.79 -9.45 -7.59
CA VAL A 169 8.17 -9.05 -7.88
C VAL A 169 8.39 -8.90 -9.39
N ARG A 170 7.87 -9.86 -10.17
CA ARG A 170 7.93 -9.83 -11.63
C ARG A 170 7.16 -8.66 -12.23
N ALA A 171 5.93 -8.45 -11.80
CA ALA A 171 5.09 -7.35 -12.28
C ALA A 171 5.74 -5.99 -12.01
N MET A 172 6.34 -5.79 -10.82
CA MET A 172 7.08 -4.56 -10.51
C MET A 172 8.31 -4.40 -11.41
N ALA A 173 9.10 -5.46 -11.60
CA ALA A 173 10.28 -5.42 -12.47
C ALA A 173 9.91 -5.09 -13.92
N GLU A 174 8.80 -5.61 -14.43
CA GLU A 174 8.30 -5.33 -15.78
C GLU A 174 7.89 -3.85 -15.94
N LEU A 175 7.19 -3.26 -14.96
CA LEU A 175 6.83 -1.84 -14.98
C LEU A 175 8.06 -0.92 -14.88
N ILE A 176 9.05 -1.27 -14.07
CA ILE A 176 10.31 -0.53 -13.98
C ILE A 176 11.05 -0.63 -15.33
N ALA A 177 11.10 -1.81 -15.95
CA ALA A 177 11.73 -2.03 -17.24
C ALA A 177 11.04 -1.25 -18.37
N GLU A 178 9.72 -1.01 -18.32
CA GLU A 178 9.01 -0.13 -19.25
C GLU A 178 9.59 1.29 -19.21
N GLU A 179 9.79 1.86 -18.00
CA GLU A 179 10.36 3.21 -17.84
C GLU A 179 11.86 3.27 -18.21
N ILE A 180 12.63 2.25 -17.85
CA ILE A 180 14.05 2.17 -18.21
C ILE A 180 14.24 2.15 -19.73
N ARG A 181 13.42 1.41 -20.48
CA ARG A 181 13.50 1.37 -21.95
C ARG A 181 13.21 2.71 -22.63
N ASN A 182 12.52 3.61 -21.94
CA ASN A 182 12.25 4.97 -22.39
C ASN A 182 13.37 5.96 -22.04
N SER A 183 14.43 5.51 -21.37
CA SER A 183 15.61 6.30 -21.00
C SER A 183 16.58 6.41 -22.17
N ASP A 184 17.33 7.51 -22.23
CA ASP A 184 18.38 7.72 -23.26
C ASP A 184 19.58 6.79 -23.04
N ALA A 185 19.84 6.37 -21.79
CA ALA A 185 20.89 5.44 -21.39
C ALA A 185 20.33 4.39 -20.42
N PRO A 186 19.62 3.35 -20.91
CA PRO A 186 18.92 2.38 -20.07
C PRO A 186 19.78 1.69 -19.00
N ASP A 187 21.03 1.37 -19.30
CA ASP A 187 21.98 0.75 -18.38
C ASP A 187 22.51 1.69 -17.28
N GLN A 188 22.34 3.01 -17.45
CA GLN A 188 22.73 4.04 -16.48
C GLN A 188 21.53 4.64 -15.73
N ALA A 189 20.31 4.31 -16.12
CA ALA A 189 19.12 4.79 -15.46
C ALA A 189 19.14 4.38 -13.97
N HIS A 190 19.00 5.36 -13.07
CA HIS A 190 19.02 5.14 -11.63
C HIS A 190 17.62 4.80 -11.14
N VAL A 191 17.45 3.62 -10.53
CA VAL A 191 16.17 3.18 -9.95
C VAL A 191 16.07 3.68 -8.52
N PHE A 192 15.07 4.49 -8.24
CA PHE A 192 14.85 5.08 -6.92
C PHE A 192 13.59 4.52 -6.28
N PHE A 193 13.73 3.70 -5.25
CA PHE A 193 12.59 3.17 -4.50
C PHE A 193 12.17 4.15 -3.42
N SER A 194 10.97 4.72 -3.54
CA SER A 194 10.34 5.53 -2.51
C SER A 194 9.38 4.67 -1.70
N ALA A 195 9.74 4.36 -0.47
CA ALA A 195 8.93 3.62 0.47
C ALA A 195 8.24 4.59 1.45
N HIS A 196 7.00 4.31 1.85
CA HIS A 196 6.39 5.09 2.93
C HIS A 196 7.18 4.91 4.22
N GLY A 197 7.60 6.01 4.85
CA GLY A 197 8.33 5.97 6.11
C GLY A 197 7.46 5.50 7.28
N VAL A 198 8.10 4.93 8.29
CA VAL A 198 7.48 4.68 9.59
C VAL A 198 8.40 5.21 10.70
N PRO A 199 7.86 5.57 11.88
CA PRO A 199 8.68 5.91 13.03
C PRO A 199 9.68 4.79 13.34
N LYS A 200 10.93 5.15 13.58
CA LYS A 200 12.01 4.20 13.89
C LYS A 200 11.69 3.31 15.10
N SER A 201 10.97 3.84 16.08
CA SER A 201 10.50 3.09 17.25
C SER A 201 9.57 1.93 16.91
N TYR A 202 8.84 1.96 15.76
CA TYR A 202 8.01 0.82 15.34
C TYR A 202 8.89 -0.39 15.05
N VAL A 203 10.03 -0.19 14.41
CA VAL A 203 10.98 -1.25 14.07
C VAL A 203 11.80 -1.68 15.29
N GLU A 204 12.40 -0.73 16.00
CA GLU A 204 13.36 -1.02 17.08
C GLU A 204 12.69 -1.47 18.39
N GLU A 205 11.53 -0.90 18.74
CA GLU A 205 10.87 -1.15 20.03
C GLU A 205 9.66 -2.09 19.88
N ALA A 206 8.87 -1.93 18.80
CA ALA A 206 7.67 -2.73 18.59
C ALA A 206 7.88 -3.97 17.69
N GLY A 207 9.08 -4.14 17.10
CA GLY A 207 9.43 -5.30 16.30
C GLY A 207 8.73 -5.38 14.95
N ASP A 208 8.32 -4.22 14.38
CA ASP A 208 7.70 -4.16 13.06
C ASP A 208 8.68 -4.67 11.99
N PRO A 209 8.35 -5.70 11.19
CA PRO A 209 9.24 -6.24 10.17
C PRO A 209 9.35 -5.36 8.92
N TYR A 210 8.59 -4.29 8.81
CA TYR A 210 8.40 -3.47 7.62
C TYR A 210 9.70 -3.11 6.91
N GLN A 211 10.69 -2.57 7.64
CA GLN A 211 11.97 -2.18 7.05
C GLN A 211 12.68 -3.35 6.39
N LYS A 212 12.75 -4.50 7.08
CA LYS A 212 13.38 -5.71 6.55
C LYS A 212 12.67 -6.25 5.32
N GLU A 213 11.34 -6.18 5.31
CA GLU A 213 10.53 -6.63 4.18
C GLU A 213 10.71 -5.71 2.96
N ILE A 214 10.77 -4.37 3.15
CA ILE A 214 11.06 -3.40 2.09
C ILE A 214 12.46 -3.61 1.50
N GLU A 215 13.48 -3.76 2.34
CA GLU A 215 14.87 -4.00 1.89
C GLU A 215 14.98 -5.32 1.11
N ALA A 216 14.38 -6.39 1.60
CA ALA A 216 14.35 -7.68 0.92
C ALA A 216 13.57 -7.61 -0.41
N CYS A 217 12.41 -6.93 -0.42
CA CYS A 217 11.61 -6.71 -1.62
C CYS A 217 12.38 -5.94 -2.69
N THR A 218 13.05 -4.85 -2.31
CA THR A 218 13.91 -4.06 -3.20
C THR A 218 14.97 -4.94 -3.86
N ALA A 219 15.66 -5.77 -3.07
CA ALA A 219 16.67 -6.68 -3.58
C ALA A 219 16.11 -7.72 -4.57
N LEU A 220 14.91 -8.28 -4.28
CA LEU A 220 14.23 -9.23 -5.16
C LEU A 220 13.80 -8.57 -6.47
N ILE A 221 13.23 -7.36 -6.41
CA ILE A 221 12.82 -6.61 -7.60
C ILE A 221 14.04 -6.26 -8.46
N MET A 222 15.13 -5.76 -7.87
CA MET A 222 16.35 -5.43 -8.62
C MET A 222 16.98 -6.64 -9.29
N LYS A 223 16.98 -7.80 -8.60
CA LYS A 223 17.43 -9.06 -9.18
C LYS A 223 16.58 -9.48 -10.39
N GLU A 224 15.25 -9.40 -10.25
CA GLU A 224 14.35 -9.75 -11.35
C GLU A 224 14.43 -8.73 -12.48
N LEU A 225 14.58 -7.44 -12.16
CA LEU A 225 14.79 -6.39 -13.16
C LEU A 225 16.02 -6.67 -14.03
N ALA A 226 17.15 -7.05 -13.42
CA ALA A 226 18.35 -7.40 -14.17
C ALA A 226 18.11 -8.57 -15.15
N ASN A 227 17.27 -9.55 -14.78
CA ASN A 227 16.85 -10.62 -15.70
C ASN A 227 16.01 -10.09 -16.87
N VAL A 228 15.12 -9.11 -16.60
CA VAL A 228 14.18 -8.54 -17.59
C VAL A 228 14.89 -7.63 -18.59
N VAL A 229 15.83 -6.78 -18.12
CA VAL A 229 16.52 -5.79 -18.96
C VAL A 229 17.87 -6.27 -19.49
N GLY A 230 18.47 -7.29 -18.89
CA GLY A 230 19.75 -7.87 -19.29
C GLY A 230 21.00 -7.16 -18.76
N HIS A 231 20.84 -6.23 -17.83
CA HIS A 231 21.92 -5.51 -17.15
C HIS A 231 21.51 -5.11 -15.74
N GLU A 232 22.49 -4.73 -14.89
CA GLU A 232 22.23 -4.16 -13.57
C GLU A 232 22.12 -2.64 -13.66
N ASN A 233 21.19 -2.06 -12.90
CA ASN A 233 21.03 -0.62 -12.76
C ASN A 233 21.45 -0.15 -11.37
N PRO A 234 22.04 1.05 -11.22
CA PRO A 234 22.22 1.66 -9.92
C PRO A 234 20.87 1.90 -9.25
N HIS A 235 20.79 1.75 -7.94
CA HIS A 235 19.54 2.00 -7.22
C HIS A 235 19.76 2.59 -5.84
N THR A 236 18.71 3.25 -5.35
CA THR A 236 18.61 3.82 -3.99
C THR A 236 17.26 3.45 -3.41
N LEU A 237 17.21 3.12 -2.12
CA LEU A 237 15.99 3.00 -1.33
C LEU A 237 15.94 4.15 -0.33
N ALA A 238 14.82 4.89 -0.30
CA ALA A 238 14.59 5.98 0.64
C ALA A 238 13.15 5.96 1.17
N TYR A 239 12.90 6.72 2.25
CA TYR A 239 11.63 6.72 2.96
C TYR A 239 11.00 8.11 2.93
N GLN A 240 9.73 8.16 2.46
CA GLN A 240 8.93 9.38 2.27
C GLN A 240 7.98 9.66 3.45
N SER A 241 7.27 10.79 3.35
CA SER A 241 6.11 11.13 4.20
C SER A 241 6.42 11.31 5.69
N ARG A 242 7.63 11.77 6.03
CA ARG A 242 8.01 12.07 7.42
C ARG A 242 7.10 13.12 8.05
N VAL A 243 6.55 12.84 9.24
CA VAL A 243 5.63 13.74 9.95
C VAL A 243 6.01 13.87 11.44
N GLY A 244 5.94 15.10 11.95
CA GLY A 244 6.13 15.39 13.37
C GLY A 244 7.59 15.31 13.85
N PRO A 245 7.83 15.35 15.17
CA PRO A 245 9.15 15.50 15.74
C PRO A 245 9.89 14.18 16.03
N VAL A 246 9.26 13.02 15.75
CA VAL A 246 9.87 11.71 15.99
C VAL A 246 10.85 11.33 14.90
N GLU A 247 11.83 10.49 15.23
CA GLU A 247 12.77 9.97 14.23
C GLU A 247 12.08 8.89 13.37
N TRP A 248 12.23 9.01 12.05
CA TRP A 248 11.70 8.09 11.06
C TRP A 248 12.82 7.26 10.43
N LEU A 249 12.47 6.21 9.68
CA LEU A 249 13.44 5.44 8.90
C LEU A 249 14.17 6.34 7.90
N LYS A 250 15.44 6.02 7.65
CA LYS A 250 16.36 6.76 6.77
C LYS A 250 16.94 5.83 5.69
N PRO A 251 17.48 6.41 4.56
CA PRO A 251 17.54 7.84 4.24
C PRO A 251 16.18 8.44 3.94
N TYR A 252 15.99 9.74 4.12
CA TYR A 252 14.77 10.44 3.73
C TYR A 252 14.74 10.67 2.23
N THR A 253 13.55 10.56 1.61
CA THR A 253 13.39 10.71 0.16
C THR A 253 13.87 12.07 -0.33
N GLU A 254 13.54 13.15 0.38
CA GLU A 254 13.95 14.51 -0.01
C GLU A 254 15.47 14.63 -0.06
N GLU A 255 16.15 14.20 1.01
CA GLU A 255 17.62 14.26 1.12
C GLU A 255 18.30 13.42 0.01
N ALA A 256 17.80 12.22 -0.25
CA ALA A 256 18.34 11.33 -1.28
C ALA A 256 18.12 11.85 -2.71
N LEU A 257 16.98 12.52 -2.98
CA LEU A 257 16.72 13.17 -4.26
C LEU A 257 17.63 14.39 -4.49
N GLU A 258 17.90 15.19 -3.45
CA GLU A 258 18.85 16.30 -3.52
C GLU A 258 20.27 15.80 -3.84
N GLU A 259 20.74 14.74 -3.16
CA GLU A 259 22.06 14.12 -3.43
C GLU A 259 22.16 13.61 -4.88
N LEU A 260 21.12 12.95 -5.40
CA LEU A 260 21.09 12.48 -6.79
C LEU A 260 21.04 13.63 -7.80
N GLY A 261 20.38 14.73 -7.46
CA GLY A 261 20.35 15.95 -8.27
C GLY A 261 21.72 16.63 -8.31
N GLU A 262 22.40 16.79 -7.17
CA GLU A 262 23.77 17.32 -7.08
C GLU A 262 24.76 16.46 -7.89
N ALA A 263 24.57 15.14 -7.91
CA ALA A 263 25.31 14.20 -8.73
C ALA A 263 24.98 14.29 -10.22
N LYS A 264 24.00 15.12 -10.62
CA LYS A 264 23.51 15.33 -12.00
C LYS A 264 23.03 14.03 -12.66
N THR A 265 22.23 13.28 -11.92
CA THR A 265 21.60 12.06 -12.43
C THR A 265 20.78 12.39 -13.67
N GLN A 266 21.06 11.69 -14.79
CA GLN A 266 20.43 11.97 -16.07
C GLN A 266 19.02 11.38 -16.13
N ASP A 267 18.87 10.11 -15.80
CA ASP A 267 17.58 9.41 -15.80
C ASP A 267 17.31 8.81 -14.42
N LEU A 268 16.26 9.27 -13.77
CA LEU A 268 15.79 8.78 -12.47
C LEU A 268 14.43 8.11 -12.64
N VAL A 269 14.36 6.81 -12.34
CA VAL A 269 13.16 5.99 -12.41
C VAL A 269 12.65 5.74 -10.99
N VAL A 270 11.59 6.44 -10.60
CA VAL A 270 11.06 6.45 -9.23
C VAL A 270 9.94 5.43 -9.07
N VAL A 271 10.10 4.54 -8.11
CA VAL A 271 9.25 3.37 -7.85
C VAL A 271 8.50 3.53 -6.52
N PRO A 272 7.16 3.61 -6.51
CA PRO A 272 6.35 3.67 -5.30
C PRO A 272 6.21 2.28 -4.66
N ILE A 273 7.28 1.73 -4.09
CA ILE A 273 7.38 0.32 -3.67
C ILE A 273 6.34 -0.11 -2.62
N SER A 274 5.87 0.81 -1.79
CA SER A 274 4.90 0.49 -0.71
C SER A 274 3.46 0.38 -1.21
N PHE A 275 3.19 0.73 -2.49
CA PHE A 275 1.84 0.97 -2.98
C PHE A 275 1.56 0.17 -4.26
N VAL A 276 0.42 -0.53 -4.26
CA VAL A 276 -0.03 -1.31 -5.42
C VAL A 276 -1.18 -0.65 -6.17
N SER A 277 -1.64 0.50 -5.71
CA SER A 277 -2.72 1.27 -6.34
C SER A 277 -2.38 2.75 -6.34
N GLU A 278 -2.76 3.45 -7.42
CA GLU A 278 -2.61 4.90 -7.49
C GLU A 278 -3.46 5.61 -6.44
N HIS A 279 -2.88 6.60 -5.77
CA HIS A 279 -3.51 7.41 -4.74
C HIS A 279 -2.73 8.72 -4.54
N ILE A 280 -3.03 9.47 -3.48
CA ILE A 280 -2.44 10.80 -3.26
C ILE A 280 -0.90 10.77 -3.20
N GLU A 281 -0.30 9.78 -2.55
CA GLU A 281 1.15 9.72 -2.37
C GLU A 281 1.88 9.37 -3.68
N THR A 282 1.28 8.57 -4.57
CA THR A 282 1.88 8.27 -5.87
C THR A 282 1.67 9.40 -6.88
N LEU A 283 0.47 10.01 -6.89
CA LEU A 283 0.08 10.99 -7.90
C LEU A 283 0.46 12.43 -7.56
N GLU A 284 0.53 12.77 -6.29
CA GLU A 284 0.85 14.12 -5.84
C GLU A 284 2.23 14.17 -5.20
N GLU A 285 2.49 13.45 -4.11
CA GLU A 285 3.76 13.53 -3.39
C GLU A 285 4.94 13.08 -4.29
N ILE A 286 4.83 11.91 -4.97
CA ILE A 286 5.92 11.43 -5.82
C ILE A 286 5.92 12.14 -7.18
N ASP A 287 4.78 12.22 -7.87
CA ASP A 287 4.74 12.66 -9.27
C ASP A 287 4.72 14.18 -9.44
N ILE A 288 4.37 14.94 -8.40
CA ILE A 288 4.39 16.41 -8.41
C ILE A 288 5.47 16.93 -7.47
N GLU A 289 5.33 16.79 -6.13
CA GLU A 289 6.26 17.39 -5.16
C GLU A 289 7.70 16.87 -5.35
N TYR A 290 7.92 15.55 -5.41
CA TYR A 290 9.27 15.00 -5.54
C TYR A 290 9.86 15.16 -6.95
N ARG A 291 9.01 15.20 -7.99
CA ARG A 291 9.47 15.56 -9.34
C ARG A 291 10.00 16.98 -9.38
N GLU A 292 9.30 17.94 -8.78
CA GLU A 292 9.74 19.33 -8.69
C GLU A 292 11.06 19.43 -7.93
N LEU A 293 11.13 18.84 -6.72
CA LEU A 293 12.33 18.82 -5.89
C LEU A 293 13.55 18.23 -6.64
N ALA A 294 13.40 17.06 -7.24
CA ALA A 294 14.48 16.39 -7.96
C ALA A 294 14.96 17.20 -9.17
N THR A 295 14.03 17.83 -9.91
CA THR A 295 14.35 18.68 -11.06
C THR A 295 15.09 19.94 -10.63
N GLU A 296 14.65 20.60 -9.55
CA GLU A 296 15.31 21.78 -8.98
C GLU A 296 16.73 21.43 -8.45
N ALA A 297 16.89 20.24 -7.89
CA ALA A 297 18.18 19.74 -7.44
C ALA A 297 19.15 19.40 -8.60
N GLY A 298 18.64 19.16 -9.82
CA GLY A 298 19.48 18.93 -11.01
C GLY A 298 19.29 17.59 -11.72
N VAL A 299 18.30 16.78 -11.33
CA VAL A 299 17.90 15.58 -12.10
C VAL A 299 17.33 16.01 -13.44
N VAL A 300 17.83 15.42 -14.54
CA VAL A 300 17.43 15.84 -15.90
C VAL A 300 16.09 15.22 -16.30
N ASN A 301 15.96 13.90 -16.18
CA ASN A 301 14.75 13.16 -16.54
C ASN A 301 14.21 12.42 -15.32
N PHE A 302 13.05 12.84 -14.83
CA PHE A 302 12.34 12.15 -13.76
C PHE A 302 11.19 11.34 -14.34
N ARG A 303 11.20 10.03 -14.15
CA ARG A 303 10.17 9.08 -14.59
C ARG A 303 9.57 8.37 -13.39
N ARG A 304 8.26 8.48 -13.20
CA ARG A 304 7.57 7.72 -12.15
C ARG A 304 7.00 6.43 -12.72
N VAL A 305 7.35 5.32 -12.13
CA VAL A 305 6.70 4.03 -12.39
C VAL A 305 5.27 4.10 -11.87
N ARG A 306 4.29 3.77 -12.71
CA ARG A 306 2.89 3.69 -12.29
C ARG A 306 2.68 2.59 -11.26
N ALA A 307 1.66 2.72 -10.41
CA ALA A 307 1.26 1.64 -9.53
C ALA A 307 0.74 0.43 -10.36
N LEU A 308 0.73 -0.74 -9.73
CA LEU A 308 0.30 -1.99 -10.39
C LEU A 308 -1.17 -1.98 -10.79
N ASP A 309 -2.03 -1.34 -10.01
CA ASP A 309 -3.48 -1.26 -10.24
C ASP A 309 -4.07 -2.63 -10.62
N THR A 310 -4.53 -2.79 -11.84
CA THR A 310 -5.04 -4.06 -12.40
C THR A 310 -4.07 -4.69 -13.40
N TYR A 311 -2.75 -4.49 -13.22
CA TYR A 311 -1.77 -5.15 -14.09
C TYR A 311 -1.98 -6.67 -14.09
N PRO A 312 -2.10 -7.32 -15.26
CA PRO A 312 -2.53 -8.73 -15.32
C PRO A 312 -1.66 -9.69 -14.49
N GLY A 313 -0.34 -9.57 -14.58
CA GLY A 313 0.58 -10.41 -13.79
C GLY A 313 0.45 -10.19 -12.28
N PHE A 314 0.07 -8.99 -11.85
CA PHE A 314 -0.24 -8.70 -10.45
C PHE A 314 -1.54 -9.36 -9.99
N ILE A 315 -2.62 -9.27 -10.77
CA ILE A 315 -3.91 -9.94 -10.46
C ILE A 315 -3.73 -11.47 -10.43
N GLU A 316 -2.93 -12.04 -11.33
CA GLU A 316 -2.55 -13.45 -11.29
C GLU A 316 -1.83 -13.80 -9.98
N GLY A 317 -0.88 -12.98 -9.55
CA GLY A 317 -0.18 -13.14 -8.27
C GLY A 317 -1.13 -13.09 -7.07
N LEU A 318 -2.09 -12.16 -7.05
CA LEU A 318 -3.12 -12.13 -6.00
C LEU A 318 -3.98 -13.40 -5.99
N ALA A 319 -4.33 -13.93 -7.16
CA ALA A 319 -5.09 -15.18 -7.26
C ALA A 319 -4.26 -16.38 -6.76
N ASP A 320 -2.97 -16.43 -7.04
CA ASP A 320 -2.05 -17.46 -6.53
C ASP A 320 -1.97 -17.41 -4.99
N LEU A 321 -1.86 -16.22 -4.41
CA LEU A 321 -1.87 -16.03 -2.96
C LEU A 321 -3.15 -16.57 -2.32
N VAL A 322 -4.32 -16.28 -2.91
CA VAL A 322 -5.62 -16.78 -2.42
C VAL A 322 -5.69 -18.30 -2.53
N THR A 323 -5.35 -18.87 -3.69
CA THR A 323 -5.42 -20.33 -3.90
C THR A 323 -4.45 -21.07 -2.98
N THR A 324 -3.23 -20.61 -2.84
CA THR A 324 -2.24 -21.17 -1.90
C THR A 324 -2.72 -21.10 -0.44
N SER A 325 -3.34 -19.98 -0.05
CA SER A 325 -3.91 -19.82 1.29
C SER A 325 -5.05 -20.82 1.55
N LEU A 326 -5.86 -21.13 0.54
CA LEU A 326 -6.96 -22.13 0.66
C LEU A 326 -6.43 -23.56 0.81
N GLU A 327 -5.30 -23.88 0.23
CA GLU A 327 -4.64 -25.20 0.32
C GLU A 327 -3.81 -25.37 1.59
N GLY A 328 -3.36 -24.26 2.17
CA GLY A 328 -2.51 -24.22 3.37
C GLY A 328 -3.28 -24.35 4.69
N PRO A 329 -2.57 -24.33 5.82
CA PRO A 329 -3.18 -24.28 7.16
C PRO A 329 -3.94 -22.96 7.37
N GLU A 330 -4.90 -22.96 8.29
CA GLU A 330 -5.54 -21.71 8.73
C GLU A 330 -4.53 -20.83 9.45
N VAL A 331 -4.47 -19.56 9.07
CA VAL A 331 -3.64 -18.54 9.72
C VAL A 331 -4.58 -17.52 10.34
N SER A 332 -4.48 -17.37 11.67
CA SER A 332 -5.36 -16.47 12.40
C SER A 332 -4.98 -14.99 12.19
N LEU A 333 -5.92 -14.09 12.52
CA LEU A 333 -5.68 -12.63 12.52
C LEU A 333 -4.68 -12.19 13.59
N ASP A 334 -4.41 -13.02 14.60
CA ASP A 334 -3.49 -12.74 15.71
C ASP A 334 -2.04 -13.15 15.42
N ALA A 335 -1.77 -13.76 14.28
CA ALA A 335 -0.46 -14.33 13.91
C ALA A 335 0.55 -13.29 13.43
#